data_49e4622952f4a27af65b1cc116bdab54
#
_entry.id   49e4622952f4a27af65b1cc116bdab54
#
_cell.length_a   1.000
_cell.length_b   1.000
_cell.length_c   1.000
_cell.angle_alpha   90.00
_cell.angle_beta   90.00
_cell.angle_gamma   90.00
#
_symmetry.space_group_name_H-M   'P 1'
#
loop_
_entity.id
_entity.type
_entity.pdbx_description
1 polymer ?
#
loop_
_entity_poly.entity_id
_entity_poly.type
_entity_poly.pdbx_seq_one_letter_code
_entity_poly.pdbx_strand_id
1 'polypeptide(L)'
;LYPDAEDGRLLTQDLFSALQSGDDVVLFENFERCHKSLLPMLAALCETGTLKLTTRYALQKGMLIDVGTALVPNAVSELRAAGQYFVFITDRDEAAFADAFGAPFLSAVTDFCCTEDFTPESLRKIGRLAMEALAARAAERLQFTVSFGDDAADYLAAQFSRKDGVESIDRLAERCFRLLSEEKLRRGVGALSGAVRVQDGALAFVFPDFTVTVGEEKQTVNQAA
;
A
#
# COMPACT_ATOMS: atom_id res chain seq x y z
N LEU A 1 5.48 7.96 10.32
CA LEU A 1 5.51 7.11 11.50
C LEU A 1 6.49 7.71 12.53
N TYR A 2 6.05 7.98 13.76
CA TYR A 2 6.85 8.50 14.87
C TYR A 2 7.71 9.73 14.52
N PRO A 3 7.13 10.84 14.04
CA PRO A 3 7.89 11.99 13.59
C PRO A 3 8.52 12.80 14.73
N ASP A 4 8.05 12.62 15.96
CA ASP A 4 8.48 13.40 17.11
C ASP A 4 9.38 12.61 18.06
N ALA A 5 10.32 13.32 18.71
CA ALA A 5 11.23 12.71 19.71
C ALA A 5 10.47 12.12 20.92
N GLU A 6 9.28 12.63 21.19
CA GLU A 6 8.41 12.21 22.31
C GLU A 6 7.59 10.94 21.99
N ASP A 7 7.56 10.51 20.73
CA ASP A 7 6.81 9.33 20.29
C ASP A 7 7.39 7.99 20.81
N GLY A 8 8.47 8.02 21.58
CA GLY A 8 9.07 6.82 22.18
C GLY A 8 8.10 6.00 23.01
N ARG A 9 7.11 6.62 23.66
CA ARG A 9 6.07 5.89 24.40
C ARG A 9 5.11 5.19 23.47
N LEU A 10 4.72 5.85 22.38
CA LEU A 10 3.84 5.28 21.35
C LEU A 10 4.54 4.11 20.67
N LEU A 11 5.79 4.30 20.24
CA LEU A 11 6.61 3.24 19.67
C LEU A 11 6.74 2.03 20.64
N THR A 12 6.97 2.28 21.93
CA THR A 12 7.06 1.20 22.93
C THR A 12 5.77 0.42 23.03
N GLN A 13 4.61 1.09 23.04
CA GLN A 13 3.30 0.45 23.10
C GLN A 13 3.01 -0.36 21.84
N ASP A 14 3.32 0.20 20.66
CA ASP A 14 3.08 -0.46 19.37
C ASP A 14 3.99 -1.68 19.20
N LEU A 15 5.27 -1.55 19.57
CA LEU A 15 6.20 -2.69 19.61
C LEU A 15 5.72 -3.79 20.56
N PHE A 16 5.29 -3.43 21.78
CA PHE A 16 4.74 -4.41 22.71
C PHE A 16 3.55 -5.14 22.09
N SER A 17 2.62 -4.43 21.50
CA SER A 17 1.43 -5.00 20.87
C SER A 17 1.81 -5.92 19.69
N ALA A 18 2.71 -5.48 18.82
CA ALA A 18 3.18 -6.24 17.67
C ALA A 18 3.93 -7.51 18.09
N LEU A 19 4.82 -7.42 19.09
CA LEU A 19 5.57 -8.58 19.58
C LEU A 19 4.71 -9.61 20.33
N GLN A 20 3.52 -9.21 20.82
CA GLN A 20 2.56 -10.09 21.50
C GLN A 20 1.49 -10.65 20.54
N SER A 21 1.36 -10.13 19.31
CA SER A 21 0.34 -10.59 18.35
C SER A 21 0.53 -12.04 17.91
N GLY A 22 1.76 -12.54 17.99
CA GLY A 22 2.13 -13.87 17.47
C GLY A 22 2.42 -13.87 15.97
N ASP A 23 2.47 -12.69 15.34
CA ASP A 23 2.85 -12.55 13.94
C ASP A 23 4.37 -12.68 13.78
N ASP A 24 4.80 -13.28 12.67
CA ASP A 24 6.22 -13.47 12.38
C ASP A 24 6.89 -12.22 11.81
N VAL A 25 6.12 -11.23 11.34
CA VAL A 25 6.61 -10.03 10.66
C VAL A 25 6.07 -8.77 11.31
N VAL A 26 6.97 -7.85 11.64
CA VAL A 26 6.65 -6.50 12.11
C VAL A 26 7.04 -5.51 11.02
N LEU A 27 6.06 -4.77 10.49
CA LEU A 27 6.23 -3.86 9.38
C LEU A 27 6.24 -2.40 9.84
N PHE A 28 7.26 -1.65 9.42
CA PHE A 28 7.37 -0.20 9.63
C PHE A 28 7.25 0.52 8.29
N GLU A 29 6.09 1.09 8.02
CA GLU A 29 5.83 1.85 6.78
C GLU A 29 6.20 3.33 6.94
N ASN A 30 6.59 3.98 5.83
CA ASN A 30 7.04 5.38 5.78
C ASN A 30 8.15 5.65 6.79
N PHE A 31 9.14 4.76 6.83
CA PHE A 31 10.19 4.79 7.84
C PHE A 31 11.08 6.05 7.75
N GLU A 32 11.16 6.68 6.59
CA GLU A 32 11.84 7.97 6.37
C GLU A 32 11.34 9.09 7.30
N ARG A 33 10.14 8.93 7.88
CA ARG A 33 9.54 9.90 8.81
C ARG A 33 9.86 9.63 10.28
N CYS A 34 10.57 8.54 10.57
CA CYS A 34 10.91 8.19 11.93
C CYS A 34 11.94 9.17 12.51
N HIS A 35 11.66 9.69 13.71
CA HIS A 35 12.60 10.59 14.39
C HIS A 35 13.89 9.88 14.79
N LYS A 36 15.05 10.52 14.56
CA LYS A 36 16.36 9.91 14.77
C LYS A 36 16.61 9.46 16.21
N SER A 37 16.01 10.11 17.21
CA SER A 37 16.17 9.71 18.62
C SER A 37 15.59 8.33 18.95
N LEU A 38 14.71 7.79 18.09
CA LEU A 38 14.07 6.50 18.28
C LEU A 38 14.86 5.34 17.63
N LEU A 39 15.78 5.66 16.73
CA LEU A 39 16.57 4.65 16.00
C LEU A 39 17.38 3.75 16.92
N PRO A 40 18.02 4.23 18.01
CA PRO A 40 18.75 3.35 18.92
C PRO A 40 17.89 2.25 19.56
N MET A 41 16.61 2.53 19.81
CA MET A 41 15.65 1.55 20.34
C MET A 41 15.43 0.42 19.33
N LEU A 42 15.18 0.79 18.07
CA LEU A 42 14.95 -0.16 16.99
C LEU A 42 16.22 -0.95 16.65
N ALA A 43 17.38 -0.28 16.60
CA ALA A 43 18.67 -0.95 16.37
C ALA A 43 18.92 -2.01 17.45
N ALA A 44 18.78 -1.66 18.73
CA ALA A 44 18.96 -2.60 19.83
C ALA A 44 18.04 -3.83 19.72
N LEU A 45 16.79 -3.61 19.31
CA LEU A 45 15.83 -4.69 19.11
C LEU A 45 16.23 -5.60 17.93
N CYS A 46 16.68 -5.01 16.82
CA CYS A 46 17.13 -5.77 15.65
C CYS A 46 18.43 -6.56 15.94
N GLU A 47 19.40 -5.94 16.62
CA GLU A 47 20.71 -6.57 16.90
C GLU A 47 20.63 -7.67 17.96
N THR A 48 19.87 -7.43 19.01
CA THR A 48 19.91 -8.29 20.22
C THR A 48 18.60 -9.04 20.46
N GLY A 49 17.55 -8.76 19.71
CA GLY A 49 16.21 -9.28 19.97
C GLY A 49 15.58 -8.73 21.26
N THR A 50 16.24 -7.75 21.92
CA THR A 50 15.77 -7.25 23.22
C THR A 50 15.89 -5.73 23.30
N LEU A 51 14.80 -5.08 23.68
CA LEU A 51 14.76 -3.65 23.97
C LEU A 51 14.58 -3.44 25.46
N LYS A 52 15.60 -2.90 26.12
CA LYS A 52 15.51 -2.46 27.52
C LYS A 52 14.74 -1.15 27.59
N LEU A 53 13.74 -1.11 28.45
CA LEU A 53 12.91 0.08 28.66
C LEU A 53 13.56 1.01 29.69
N THR A 54 13.44 2.31 29.48
CA THR A 54 14.00 3.33 30.39
C THR A 54 13.25 3.40 31.72
N THR A 55 11.98 3.01 31.70
CA THR A 55 11.11 2.92 32.88
C THR A 55 10.46 1.55 32.95
N ARG A 56 9.82 1.24 34.06
CA ARG A 56 9.02 0.01 34.19
C ARG A 56 7.58 0.27 33.80
N TYR A 57 6.98 -0.74 33.22
CA TYR A 57 5.59 -0.68 32.79
C TYR A 57 4.79 -1.80 33.48
N ALA A 58 3.57 -1.48 33.89
CA ALA A 58 2.58 -2.47 34.30
C ALA A 58 1.66 -2.80 33.12
N LEU A 59 1.38 -4.08 32.89
CA LEU A 59 0.39 -4.50 31.91
C LEU A 59 -1.01 -4.39 32.50
N GLN A 60 -1.84 -3.53 31.93
CA GLN A 60 -3.23 -3.38 32.35
C GLN A 60 -4.13 -3.35 31.11
N LYS A 61 -5.05 -4.31 31.02
CA LYS A 61 -6.00 -4.45 29.90
C LYS A 61 -5.34 -4.43 28.52
N GLY A 62 -4.17 -5.07 28.37
CA GLY A 62 -3.42 -5.13 27.10
C GLY A 62 -2.58 -3.89 26.78
N MET A 63 -2.54 -2.89 27.67
CA MET A 63 -1.75 -1.67 27.50
C MET A 63 -0.62 -1.62 28.53
N LEU A 64 0.51 -1.04 28.11
CA LEU A 64 1.63 -0.73 28.99
C LEU A 64 1.39 0.63 29.67
N ILE A 65 1.30 0.61 30.99
CA ILE A 65 1.18 1.82 31.81
C ILE A 65 2.52 2.07 32.47
N ASP A 66 3.11 3.22 32.23
CA ASP A 66 4.35 3.64 32.88
C ASP A 66 4.14 3.77 34.41
N VAL A 67 4.88 2.97 35.14
CA VAL A 67 4.86 2.95 36.62
C VAL A 67 6.14 3.54 37.22
N GLY A 68 7.01 4.08 36.37
CA GLY A 68 8.25 4.71 36.78
C GLY A 68 9.17 3.75 37.54
N THR A 69 9.53 4.14 38.75
CA THR A 69 10.38 3.34 39.65
C THR A 69 9.57 2.48 40.64
N ALA A 70 8.25 2.50 40.58
CA ALA A 70 7.41 1.73 41.51
C ALA A 70 7.67 0.23 41.36
N LEU A 71 7.70 -0.45 42.51
CA LEU A 71 7.81 -1.91 42.57
C LEU A 71 6.43 -2.51 42.41
N VAL A 72 6.06 -2.81 41.17
CA VAL A 72 4.80 -3.45 40.84
C VAL A 72 5.06 -4.91 40.47
N PRO A 73 4.26 -5.88 40.98
CA PRO A 73 4.38 -7.26 40.53
C PRO A 73 4.20 -7.37 39.03
N ASN A 74 5.02 -8.20 38.37
CA ASN A 74 5.00 -8.43 36.94
C ASN A 74 5.26 -7.17 36.08
N ALA A 75 6.08 -6.24 36.58
CA ALA A 75 6.48 -5.09 35.79
C ALA A 75 7.32 -5.51 34.58
N VAL A 76 6.98 -4.96 33.40
CA VAL A 76 7.72 -5.12 32.15
C VAL A 76 8.84 -4.10 32.14
N SER A 77 10.07 -4.54 32.05
CA SER A 77 11.30 -3.70 31.96
C SER A 77 12.06 -3.88 30.66
N GLU A 78 11.63 -4.83 29.85
CA GLU A 78 12.19 -5.10 28.54
C GLU A 78 11.14 -5.68 27.60
N LEU A 79 11.29 -5.42 26.31
CA LEU A 79 10.56 -6.10 25.24
C LEU A 79 11.49 -7.11 24.59
N ARG A 80 10.95 -8.26 24.21
CA ARG A 80 11.71 -9.33 23.55
C ARG A 80 11.04 -9.73 22.26
N ALA A 81 11.81 -9.72 21.19
CA ALA A 81 11.43 -10.31 19.92
C ALA A 81 11.61 -11.83 20.01
N ALA A 82 10.61 -12.58 19.60
CA ALA A 82 10.60 -14.05 19.61
C ALA A 82 10.93 -14.63 18.22
N GLY A 83 11.89 -14.02 17.51
CA GLY A 83 12.27 -14.45 16.15
C GLY A 83 11.49 -13.78 15.03
N GLN A 84 10.82 -12.66 15.31
CA GLN A 84 10.14 -11.89 14.28
C GLN A 84 11.12 -11.26 13.29
N TYR A 85 10.66 -11.11 12.05
CA TYR A 85 11.31 -10.31 11.03
C TYR A 85 10.84 -8.85 11.14
N PHE A 86 11.79 -7.92 11.12
CA PHE A 86 11.51 -6.48 11.08
C PHE A 86 11.72 -5.97 9.66
N VAL A 87 10.68 -5.41 9.05
CA VAL A 87 10.71 -4.88 7.68
C VAL A 87 10.48 -3.38 7.73
N PHE A 88 11.45 -2.61 7.25
CA PHE A 88 11.39 -1.15 7.19
C PHE A 88 11.15 -0.73 5.74
N ILE A 89 10.00 -0.12 5.46
CA ILE A 89 9.65 0.39 4.13
C ILE A 89 9.94 1.89 4.10
N THR A 90 10.74 2.31 3.14
CA THR A 90 11.16 3.70 2.95
C THR A 90 11.22 4.05 1.45
N ASP A 91 11.11 5.33 1.13
CA ASP A 91 11.31 5.89 -0.21
C ASP A 91 12.78 6.16 -0.55
N ARG A 92 13.69 5.81 0.36
CA ARG A 92 15.13 6.06 0.23
C ARG A 92 15.85 4.84 -0.29
N ASP A 93 16.80 5.05 -1.19
CA ASP A 93 17.78 4.03 -1.53
C ASP A 93 18.75 3.76 -0.37
N GLU A 94 19.60 2.74 -0.50
CA GLU A 94 20.55 2.33 0.55
C GLU A 94 21.50 3.45 0.96
N ALA A 95 21.99 4.25 0.01
CA ALA A 95 22.92 5.35 0.30
C ALA A 95 22.21 6.47 1.06
N ALA A 96 21.03 6.89 0.60
CA ALA A 96 20.21 7.90 1.28
C ALA A 96 19.69 7.41 2.63
N PHE A 97 19.46 6.11 2.78
CA PHE A 97 19.11 5.49 4.06
C PHE A 97 20.27 5.58 5.05
N ALA A 98 21.49 5.21 4.61
CA ALA A 98 22.70 5.30 5.44
C ALA A 98 22.96 6.75 5.91
N ASP A 99 22.82 7.72 5.02
CA ASP A 99 22.99 9.15 5.35
C ASP A 99 21.92 9.65 6.33
N ALA A 100 20.70 9.19 6.20
CA ALA A 100 19.59 9.64 7.03
C ALA A 100 19.61 9.03 8.44
N PHE A 101 19.86 7.72 8.53
CA PHE A 101 19.70 6.95 9.77
C PHE A 101 21.01 6.60 10.45
N GLY A 102 22.13 6.74 9.75
CA GLY A 102 23.47 6.54 10.27
C GLY A 102 23.92 5.08 10.30
N ALA A 103 25.25 4.92 10.35
CA ALA A 103 25.90 3.60 10.31
C ALA A 103 25.46 2.62 11.42
N PRO A 104 25.18 3.05 12.66
CA PRO A 104 24.76 2.12 13.71
C PRO A 104 23.42 1.45 13.40
N PHE A 105 22.45 2.17 12.83
CA PHE A 105 21.18 1.56 12.45
C PHE A 105 21.34 0.70 11.19
N LEU A 106 22.16 1.15 10.23
CA LEU A 106 22.44 0.40 9.01
C LEU A 106 23.05 -0.97 9.33
N SER A 107 23.96 -1.05 10.31
CA SER A 107 24.59 -2.32 10.68
C SER A 107 23.61 -3.33 11.31
N ALA A 108 22.48 -2.87 11.82
CA ALA A 108 21.42 -3.73 12.35
C ALA A 108 20.48 -4.28 11.27
N VAL A 109 20.54 -3.73 10.04
CA VAL A 109 19.75 -4.21 8.89
C VAL A 109 20.56 -5.27 8.14
N THR A 110 19.97 -6.45 7.96
CA THR A 110 20.68 -7.59 7.35
C THR A 110 20.61 -7.57 5.83
N ASP A 111 19.49 -7.13 5.26
CA ASP A 111 19.25 -7.18 3.82
C ASP A 111 18.55 -5.91 3.33
N PHE A 112 18.93 -5.46 2.13
CA PHE A 112 18.28 -4.37 1.40
C PHE A 112 17.61 -4.92 0.14
N CYS A 113 16.33 -4.58 -0.03
CA CYS A 113 15.58 -4.87 -1.24
C CYS A 113 15.12 -3.56 -1.87
N CYS A 114 15.75 -3.18 -2.98
CA CYS A 114 15.35 -2.00 -3.73
C CYS A 114 14.33 -2.39 -4.81
N THR A 115 13.20 -1.66 -4.86
CA THR A 115 12.26 -1.77 -5.96
C THR A 115 12.66 -0.80 -7.07
N GLU A 116 12.65 -1.28 -8.30
CA GLU A 116 12.90 -0.44 -9.45
C GLU A 116 11.64 0.31 -9.89
N ASP A 117 11.83 1.44 -10.56
CA ASP A 117 10.74 2.15 -11.25
C ASP A 117 10.07 1.23 -12.28
N PHE A 118 8.77 1.41 -12.48
CA PHE A 118 8.05 0.67 -13.49
C PHE A 118 8.60 0.94 -14.90
N THR A 119 9.01 -0.13 -15.58
CA THR A 119 9.38 -0.05 -17.00
C THR A 119 8.12 0.03 -17.87
N PRO A 120 8.20 0.55 -19.10
CA PRO A 120 7.08 0.52 -20.03
C PRO A 120 6.51 -0.89 -20.25
N GLU A 121 7.38 -1.91 -20.21
CA GLU A 121 6.97 -3.31 -20.35
C GLU A 121 6.19 -3.79 -19.12
N SER A 122 6.65 -3.47 -17.91
CA SER A 122 5.92 -3.80 -16.69
C SER A 122 4.57 -3.10 -16.62
N LEU A 123 4.49 -1.82 -17.04
CA LEU A 123 3.22 -1.10 -17.11
C LEU A 123 2.24 -1.73 -18.10
N ARG A 124 2.72 -2.19 -19.27
CA ARG A 124 1.87 -2.93 -20.22
C ARG A 124 1.33 -4.23 -19.63
N LYS A 125 2.18 -4.98 -18.91
CA LYS A 125 1.71 -6.19 -18.19
C LYS A 125 0.64 -5.86 -17.16
N ILE A 126 0.81 -4.80 -16.40
CA ILE A 126 -0.17 -4.33 -15.40
C ILE A 126 -1.47 -3.91 -16.11
N GLY A 127 -1.39 -3.12 -17.17
CA GLY A 127 -2.56 -2.72 -17.98
C GLY A 127 -3.31 -3.93 -18.54
N ARG A 128 -2.59 -4.95 -19.02
CA ARG A 128 -3.20 -6.19 -19.52
C ARG A 128 -3.90 -6.96 -18.39
N LEU A 129 -3.26 -7.14 -17.25
CA LEU A 129 -3.87 -7.80 -16.09
C LEU A 129 -5.12 -7.07 -15.60
N ALA A 130 -5.10 -5.74 -15.59
CA ALA A 130 -6.25 -4.92 -15.22
C ALA A 130 -7.42 -5.11 -16.21
N MET A 131 -7.12 -5.18 -17.53
CA MET A 131 -8.15 -5.49 -18.54
C MET A 131 -8.69 -6.91 -18.42
N GLU A 132 -7.85 -7.89 -18.16
CA GLU A 132 -8.27 -9.29 -17.93
C GLU A 132 -9.19 -9.40 -16.71
N ALA A 133 -8.82 -8.75 -15.61
CA ALA A 133 -9.63 -8.69 -14.39
C ALA A 133 -10.98 -7.99 -14.63
N LEU A 134 -10.97 -6.87 -15.35
CA LEU A 134 -12.19 -6.15 -15.73
C LEU A 134 -13.11 -7.01 -16.61
N ALA A 135 -12.56 -7.67 -17.64
CA ALA A 135 -13.30 -8.56 -18.53
C ALA A 135 -13.90 -9.76 -17.79
N ALA A 136 -13.11 -10.40 -16.92
CA ALA A 136 -13.58 -11.51 -16.09
C ALA A 136 -14.72 -11.08 -15.16
N ARG A 137 -14.57 -9.95 -14.49
CA ARG A 137 -15.59 -9.39 -13.59
C ARG A 137 -16.84 -8.97 -14.34
N ALA A 138 -16.71 -8.40 -15.55
CA ALA A 138 -17.85 -8.07 -16.40
C ALA A 138 -18.62 -9.32 -16.85
N ALA A 139 -17.90 -10.39 -17.19
CA ALA A 139 -18.52 -11.67 -17.54
C ALA A 139 -19.27 -12.29 -16.35
N GLU A 140 -18.64 -12.33 -15.18
CA GLU A 140 -19.19 -12.93 -13.96
C GLU A 140 -20.40 -12.14 -13.43
N ARG A 141 -20.27 -10.82 -13.30
CA ARG A 141 -21.26 -9.99 -12.61
C ARG A 141 -22.31 -9.40 -13.55
N LEU A 142 -21.91 -9.09 -14.77
CA LEU A 142 -22.77 -8.43 -15.74
C LEU A 142 -23.21 -9.36 -16.88
N GLN A 143 -22.64 -10.55 -16.98
CA GLN A 143 -22.81 -11.45 -18.13
C GLN A 143 -22.41 -10.77 -19.46
N PHE A 144 -21.47 -9.83 -19.40
CA PHE A 144 -20.91 -9.17 -20.55
C PHE A 144 -19.55 -9.80 -20.88
N THR A 145 -19.50 -10.56 -21.97
CA THR A 145 -18.25 -11.13 -22.46
C THR A 145 -17.60 -10.14 -23.40
N VAL A 146 -16.46 -9.59 -23.02
CA VAL A 146 -15.73 -8.61 -23.81
C VAL A 146 -14.35 -9.13 -24.23
N SER A 147 -14.05 -8.98 -25.52
CA SER A 147 -12.71 -9.21 -26.05
C SER A 147 -11.97 -7.88 -26.14
N PHE A 148 -10.66 -7.89 -25.98
CA PHE A 148 -9.82 -6.69 -26.08
C PHE A 148 -8.48 -7.02 -26.75
N GLY A 149 -7.90 -6.02 -27.40
CA GLY A 149 -6.56 -6.05 -27.97
C GLY A 149 -5.53 -5.39 -27.07
N ASP A 150 -4.30 -5.36 -27.55
CA ASP A 150 -3.18 -4.71 -26.83
C ASP A 150 -3.39 -3.20 -26.72
N ASP A 151 -4.08 -2.57 -27.65
CA ASP A 151 -4.42 -1.15 -27.63
C ASP A 151 -5.21 -0.75 -26.35
N ALA A 152 -6.17 -1.56 -25.93
CA ALA A 152 -6.95 -1.33 -24.72
C ALA A 152 -6.11 -1.50 -23.45
N ALA A 153 -5.22 -2.49 -23.44
CA ALA A 153 -4.28 -2.71 -22.34
C ALA A 153 -3.25 -1.57 -22.24
N ASP A 154 -2.70 -1.14 -23.37
CA ASP A 154 -1.76 -0.01 -23.46
C ASP A 154 -2.45 1.30 -23.04
N TYR A 155 -3.72 1.49 -23.36
CA TYR A 155 -4.48 2.65 -22.89
C TYR A 155 -4.61 2.67 -21.36
N LEU A 156 -4.91 1.55 -20.73
CA LEU A 156 -4.93 1.45 -19.26
C LEU A 156 -3.53 1.71 -18.67
N ALA A 157 -2.49 1.13 -19.26
CA ALA A 157 -1.13 1.33 -18.82
C ALA A 157 -0.70 2.81 -18.88
N ALA A 158 -1.17 3.54 -19.92
CA ALA A 158 -0.89 4.96 -20.08
C ALA A 158 -1.54 5.86 -19.00
N GLN A 159 -2.50 5.33 -18.24
CA GLN A 159 -3.09 6.05 -17.09
C GLN A 159 -2.23 6.00 -15.84
N PHE A 160 -1.13 5.28 -15.86
CA PHE A 160 -0.21 5.24 -14.73
C PHE A 160 0.26 6.64 -14.34
N SER A 161 0.16 6.95 -13.06
CA SER A 161 0.62 8.20 -12.47
C SER A 161 1.64 7.91 -11.38
N ARG A 162 2.81 8.55 -11.42
CA ARG A 162 3.81 8.40 -10.33
C ARG A 162 3.27 8.82 -8.95
N LYS A 163 2.31 9.74 -8.93
CA LYS A 163 1.70 10.21 -7.69
C LYS A 163 0.80 9.17 -7.05
N ASP A 164 0.00 8.50 -7.86
CA ASP A 164 -1.04 7.58 -7.41
C ASP A 164 -0.64 6.11 -7.61
N GLY A 165 0.52 5.86 -8.20
CA GLY A 165 0.98 4.50 -8.48
C GLY A 165 0.03 3.74 -9.41
N VAL A 166 -0.05 2.44 -9.20
CA VAL A 166 -0.92 1.53 -9.96
C VAL A 166 -2.42 1.79 -9.71
N GLU A 167 -2.75 2.40 -8.58
CA GLU A 167 -4.15 2.76 -8.25
C GLU A 167 -4.83 3.63 -9.32
N SER A 168 -4.07 4.40 -10.09
CA SER A 168 -4.61 5.18 -11.21
C SER A 168 -5.21 4.28 -12.30
N ILE A 169 -4.59 3.13 -12.57
CA ILE A 169 -5.05 2.11 -13.51
C ILE A 169 -6.30 1.43 -12.95
N ASP A 170 -6.26 1.03 -11.67
CA ASP A 170 -7.38 0.36 -11.00
C ASP A 170 -8.62 1.26 -10.93
N ARG A 171 -8.44 2.55 -10.64
CA ARG A 171 -9.55 3.52 -10.65
C ARG A 171 -10.24 3.63 -12.01
N LEU A 172 -9.47 3.61 -13.10
CA LEU A 172 -10.07 3.61 -14.44
C LEU A 172 -10.82 2.30 -14.71
N ALA A 173 -10.25 1.16 -14.35
CA ALA A 173 -10.91 -0.14 -14.49
C ALA A 173 -12.24 -0.19 -13.70
N GLU A 174 -12.22 0.29 -12.44
CA GLU A 174 -13.44 0.41 -11.62
C GLU A 174 -14.49 1.34 -12.24
N ARG A 175 -14.06 2.45 -12.81
CA ARG A 175 -14.96 3.36 -13.54
C ARG A 175 -15.58 2.71 -14.77
N CYS A 176 -14.80 1.95 -15.54
CA CYS A 176 -15.30 1.16 -16.65
C CYS A 176 -16.38 0.19 -16.18
N PHE A 177 -16.10 -0.58 -15.13
CA PHE A 177 -17.05 -1.55 -14.59
C PHE A 177 -18.34 -0.89 -14.11
N ARG A 178 -18.24 0.26 -13.42
CA ARG A 178 -19.42 1.02 -12.97
C ARG A 178 -20.28 1.46 -14.13
N LEU A 179 -19.69 2.06 -15.17
CA LEU A 179 -20.44 2.53 -16.33
C LEU A 179 -21.10 1.38 -17.11
N LEU A 180 -20.41 0.23 -17.25
CA LEU A 180 -21.02 -0.98 -17.82
C LEU A 180 -22.20 -1.47 -16.99
N SER A 181 -22.10 -1.42 -15.66
CA SER A 181 -23.18 -1.80 -14.75
C SER A 181 -24.39 -0.87 -14.87
N GLU A 182 -24.16 0.44 -14.94
CA GLU A 182 -25.19 1.46 -15.12
C GLU A 182 -25.92 1.26 -16.45
N GLU A 183 -25.18 1.01 -17.55
CA GLU A 183 -25.77 0.76 -18.86
C GLU A 183 -26.58 -0.54 -18.92
N LYS A 184 -26.09 -1.60 -18.27
CA LYS A 184 -26.85 -2.86 -18.13
C LYS A 184 -28.20 -2.61 -17.46
N LEU A 185 -28.22 -1.90 -16.34
CA LEU A 185 -29.42 -1.61 -15.58
C LEU A 185 -30.36 -0.69 -16.37
N ARG A 186 -29.82 0.37 -16.99
CA ARG A 186 -30.60 1.33 -17.75
C ARG A 186 -31.33 0.70 -18.96
N ARG A 187 -30.66 -0.25 -19.62
CA ARG A 187 -31.20 -0.90 -20.83
C ARG A 187 -31.96 -2.18 -20.53
N GLY A 188 -31.81 -2.76 -19.34
CA GLY A 188 -32.46 -4.02 -19.01
C GLY A 188 -31.96 -5.21 -19.86
N VAL A 189 -30.70 -5.13 -20.36
CA VAL A 189 -30.15 -6.16 -21.25
C VAL A 189 -29.64 -7.37 -20.49
N GLY A 190 -29.72 -8.54 -21.09
CA GLY A 190 -29.20 -9.80 -20.58
C GLY A 190 -27.71 -9.98 -20.87
N ALA A 191 -27.34 -11.21 -21.21
CA ALA A 191 -25.99 -11.57 -21.63
C ALA A 191 -25.66 -10.95 -22.98
N LEU A 192 -24.48 -10.31 -23.10
CA LEU A 192 -24.02 -9.69 -24.34
C LEU A 192 -22.53 -10.01 -24.58
N SER A 193 -22.16 -10.05 -25.85
CA SER A 193 -20.77 -10.12 -26.28
C SER A 193 -20.38 -8.84 -27.00
N GLY A 194 -19.19 -8.34 -26.74
CA GLY A 194 -18.67 -7.11 -27.33
C GLY A 194 -17.16 -7.09 -27.43
N ALA A 195 -16.64 -5.99 -27.90
CA ALA A 195 -15.20 -5.74 -28.01
C ALA A 195 -14.82 -4.41 -27.36
N VAL A 196 -13.64 -4.36 -26.76
CA VAL A 196 -13.06 -3.12 -26.25
C VAL A 196 -12.07 -2.60 -27.28
N ARG A 197 -12.15 -1.32 -27.58
CA ARG A 197 -11.24 -0.62 -28.50
C ARG A 197 -10.93 0.77 -27.97
N VAL A 198 -9.82 1.33 -28.42
CA VAL A 198 -9.51 2.74 -28.18
C VAL A 198 -10.08 3.56 -29.34
N GLN A 199 -10.98 4.48 -29.06
CA GLN A 199 -11.60 5.39 -30.04
C GLN A 199 -11.55 6.82 -29.51
N ASP A 200 -11.08 7.74 -30.31
CA ASP A 200 -11.00 9.17 -29.98
C ASP A 200 -10.33 9.46 -28.62
N GLY A 201 -9.30 8.70 -28.26
CA GLY A 201 -8.58 8.84 -27.01
C GLY A 201 -9.35 8.35 -25.77
N ALA A 202 -10.32 7.46 -25.94
CA ALA A 202 -11.11 6.88 -24.87
C ALA A 202 -11.29 5.37 -25.07
N LEU A 203 -11.55 4.63 -23.99
CA LEU A 203 -11.97 3.22 -24.08
C LEU A 203 -13.43 3.14 -24.50
N ALA A 204 -13.70 2.43 -25.58
CA ALA A 204 -15.03 2.15 -26.09
C ALA A 204 -15.35 0.66 -25.97
N PHE A 205 -16.36 0.31 -25.19
CA PHE A 205 -16.94 -1.02 -25.07
C PHE A 205 -18.09 -1.11 -26.10
N VAL A 206 -17.83 -1.77 -27.19
CA VAL A 206 -18.73 -1.83 -28.35
C VAL A 206 -19.53 -3.12 -28.27
N PHE A 207 -20.83 -3.00 -28.10
CA PHE A 207 -21.83 -4.08 -28.14
C PHE A 207 -22.67 -3.95 -29.40
N PRO A 208 -23.46 -4.98 -29.80
CA PRO A 208 -24.25 -4.94 -31.02
C PRO A 208 -25.17 -3.72 -31.14
N ASP A 209 -25.82 -3.31 -30.03
CA ASP A 209 -26.83 -2.27 -30.01
C ASP A 209 -26.42 -0.95 -29.38
N PHE A 210 -25.23 -0.89 -28.76
CA PHE A 210 -24.74 0.31 -28.09
C PHE A 210 -23.22 0.28 -27.84
N THR A 211 -22.68 1.44 -27.54
CA THR A 211 -21.30 1.61 -27.12
C THR A 211 -21.26 2.37 -25.80
N VAL A 212 -20.39 1.93 -24.90
CA VAL A 212 -20.06 2.63 -23.65
C VAL A 212 -18.66 3.21 -23.79
N THR A 213 -18.54 4.53 -23.77
CA THR A 213 -17.26 5.22 -23.90
C THR A 213 -16.80 5.75 -22.54
N VAL A 214 -15.55 5.47 -22.19
CA VAL A 214 -14.92 5.87 -20.94
C VAL A 214 -13.67 6.69 -21.27
N GLY A 215 -13.80 8.02 -21.22
CA GLY A 215 -12.70 8.96 -21.41
C GLY A 215 -12.08 9.44 -20.09
N GLU A 216 -11.02 10.24 -20.19
CA GLU A 216 -10.43 10.92 -19.03
C GLU A 216 -11.47 11.84 -18.37
N GLU A 217 -11.50 11.85 -17.03
CA GLU A 217 -12.19 12.90 -16.29
C GLU A 217 -11.47 14.22 -16.51
N LYS A 218 -12.07 15.14 -17.26
CA LYS A 218 -11.67 16.54 -17.14
C LYS A 218 -11.97 16.94 -15.68
N GLN A 219 -10.94 17.09 -14.88
CA GLN A 219 -11.06 17.75 -13.58
C GLN A 219 -11.56 19.17 -13.85
N THR A 220 -12.85 19.36 -13.71
CA THR A 220 -13.44 20.69 -13.65
C THR A 220 -13.07 21.23 -12.27
N VAL A 221 -11.93 21.93 -12.19
CA VAL A 221 -11.63 22.76 -11.04
C VAL A 221 -12.66 23.90 -11.06
N ASN A 222 -13.73 23.75 -10.30
CA ASN A 222 -14.57 24.86 -9.94
C ASN A 222 -13.73 25.80 -9.08
N GLN A 223 -13.14 26.82 -9.71
CA GLN A 223 -12.76 28.01 -8.99
C GLN A 223 -14.03 28.67 -8.51
N ALA A 224 -14.32 28.50 -7.22
CA ALA A 224 -15.29 29.34 -6.54
C ALA A 224 -14.72 30.77 -6.51
N ALA A 225 -15.47 31.71 -7.06
CA ALA A 225 -15.24 33.13 -7.00
C ALA A 225 -15.41 33.66 -5.56
#